data_54ba1707cb459a19441086809d2658d0
#
_entry.id   54ba1707cb459a19441086809d2658d0
#
_cell.length_a   1.000
_cell.length_b   1.000
_cell.length_c   1.000
_cell.angle_alpha   90.00
_cell.angle_beta   90.00
_cell.angle_gamma   90.00
#
_symmetry.space_group_name_H-M   'P 1'
#
loop_
_entity.id
_entity.type
_entity.pdbx_description
1 polymer ?
#
loop_
_entity_poly.entity_id
_entity_poly.type
_entity_poly.pdbx_seq_one_letter_code
_entity_poly.pdbx_strand_id
1 'polypeptide(L)'
;WENGIALLEKWGLRVVRGEHYLSQHFGFGGTDAERLSDLQKALDNPEVKAIFPIRGGYGSSRLLDDLDFSQFIQNPKWIVGFSDITALLLHIDSLGVAGIHGPMPNNFCQKGGEFSLEALNGLLFNGCANYTCKPHPANILGEVEGELIGGNLSLLTHLIGTPSFIKPHGKILVIEEIGERLYHVDRMLVQLKRSGYFEGLTGMIMGGFTDCNEAPLTIGKSAQELILEH
;
A
#
# COMPACT_ATOMS: atom_id res chain seq x y z
N TRP A 1 -10.17 -4.11 -15.41
CA TRP A 1 -9.70 -2.74 -15.18
C TRP A 1 -10.43 -1.68 -16.03
N GLU A 2 -10.95 -2.01 -17.22
CA GLU A 2 -11.64 -1.03 -18.08
C GLU A 2 -12.84 -0.40 -17.36
N ASN A 3 -13.60 -1.18 -16.60
CA ASN A 3 -14.68 -0.64 -15.76
C ASN A 3 -14.14 0.31 -14.66
N GLY A 4 -12.95 0.04 -14.16
CA GLY A 4 -12.30 0.91 -13.18
C GLY A 4 -11.86 2.23 -13.82
N ILE A 5 -11.33 2.19 -15.04
CA ILE A 5 -11.01 3.40 -15.81
C ILE A 5 -12.27 4.21 -16.09
N ALA A 6 -13.34 3.56 -16.55
CA ALA A 6 -14.63 4.22 -16.80
C ALA A 6 -15.19 4.90 -15.53
N LEU A 7 -14.94 4.32 -14.34
CA LEU A 7 -15.33 4.94 -13.08
C LEU A 7 -14.53 6.22 -12.78
N LEU A 8 -13.22 6.22 -13.01
CA LEU A 8 -12.39 7.42 -12.87
C LEU A 8 -12.85 8.54 -13.82
N GLU A 9 -13.16 8.19 -15.07
CA GLU A 9 -13.72 9.11 -16.05
C GLU A 9 -15.09 9.67 -15.60
N LYS A 10 -15.94 8.81 -15.02
CA LYS A 10 -17.22 9.22 -14.43
C LYS A 10 -17.05 10.15 -13.23
N TRP A 11 -15.93 10.08 -12.51
CA TRP A 11 -15.57 11.03 -11.46
C TRP A 11 -15.06 12.38 -12.01
N GLY A 12 -14.99 12.52 -13.35
CA GLY A 12 -14.53 13.75 -14.03
C GLY A 12 -13.03 13.80 -14.26
N LEU A 13 -12.32 12.72 -14.04
CA LEU A 13 -10.89 12.65 -14.30
C LEU A 13 -10.60 12.35 -15.79
N ARG A 14 -9.63 13.02 -16.35
CA ARG A 14 -9.07 12.69 -17.65
C ARG A 14 -8.01 11.60 -17.49
N VAL A 15 -8.32 10.38 -17.89
CA VAL A 15 -7.40 9.26 -17.78
C VAL A 15 -6.40 9.24 -18.95
N VAL A 16 -5.12 9.20 -18.61
CA VAL A 16 -4.01 8.99 -19.56
C VAL A 16 -3.42 7.62 -19.26
N ARG A 17 -3.35 6.77 -20.27
CA ARG A 17 -2.80 5.42 -20.14
C ARG A 17 -1.30 5.46 -20.39
N GLY A 18 -0.52 4.70 -19.63
CA GLY A 18 0.88 4.45 -19.93
C GLY A 18 1.02 3.78 -21.30
N GLU A 19 2.14 3.95 -21.93
CA GLU A 19 2.42 3.38 -23.27
C GLU A 19 2.42 1.83 -23.22
N HIS A 20 2.90 1.28 -22.10
CA HIS A 20 3.07 -0.15 -21.89
C HIS A 20 2.03 -0.76 -20.93
N TYR A 21 0.93 -0.07 -20.66
CA TYR A 21 -0.06 -0.47 -19.65
C TYR A 21 -0.69 -1.86 -19.89
N LEU A 22 -0.61 -2.40 -21.12
CA LEU A 22 -1.06 -3.74 -21.48
C LEU A 22 0.11 -4.71 -21.74
N SER A 23 1.36 -4.26 -21.59
CA SER A 23 2.51 -5.12 -21.79
C SER A 23 2.52 -6.28 -20.80
N GLN A 24 3.07 -7.40 -21.23
CA GLN A 24 3.20 -8.60 -20.44
C GLN A 24 4.58 -9.23 -20.68
N HIS A 25 5.27 -9.53 -19.59
CA HIS A 25 6.56 -10.22 -19.62
C HIS A 25 6.60 -11.23 -18.49
N PHE A 26 6.43 -12.54 -18.79
CA PHE A 26 6.22 -13.59 -17.80
C PHE A 26 5.06 -13.22 -16.83
N GLY A 27 5.33 -13.13 -15.53
CA GLY A 27 4.35 -12.72 -14.51
C GLY A 27 4.21 -11.20 -14.31
N PHE A 28 5.03 -10.40 -15.01
CA PHE A 28 5.05 -8.94 -14.87
C PHE A 28 4.17 -8.24 -15.90
N GLY A 29 3.77 -7.02 -15.58
CA GLY A 29 3.10 -6.10 -16.51
C GLY A 29 4.09 -5.38 -17.43
N GLY A 30 4.86 -6.13 -18.22
CA GLY A 30 5.96 -5.64 -19.03
C GLY A 30 7.34 -5.87 -18.42
N THR A 31 8.39 -5.55 -19.16
CA THR A 31 9.78 -5.55 -18.69
C THR A 31 10.01 -4.45 -17.64
N ASP A 32 11.08 -4.55 -16.87
CA ASP A 32 11.44 -3.49 -15.91
C ASP A 32 11.62 -2.15 -16.62
N ALA A 33 12.23 -2.13 -17.79
CA ALA A 33 12.44 -0.91 -18.60
C ALA A 33 11.11 -0.27 -19.06
N GLU A 34 10.14 -1.06 -19.50
CA GLU A 34 8.81 -0.58 -19.92
C GLU A 34 8.05 0.02 -18.73
N ARG A 35 8.02 -0.71 -17.59
CA ARG A 35 7.36 -0.25 -16.36
C ARG A 35 8.02 1.01 -15.78
N LEU A 36 9.35 1.05 -15.80
CA LEU A 36 10.15 2.20 -15.40
C LEU A 36 9.82 3.43 -16.26
N SER A 37 9.83 3.25 -17.59
CA SER A 37 9.51 4.33 -18.54
C SER A 37 8.13 4.92 -18.31
N ASP A 38 7.10 4.08 -18.14
CA ASP A 38 5.72 4.55 -17.94
C ASP A 38 5.58 5.27 -16.59
N LEU A 39 6.14 4.73 -15.51
CA LEU A 39 6.08 5.35 -14.19
C LEU A 39 6.87 6.66 -14.16
N GLN A 40 8.09 6.70 -14.73
CA GLN A 40 8.90 7.93 -14.80
C GLN A 40 8.18 9.04 -15.55
N LYS A 41 7.60 8.74 -16.74
CA LYS A 41 6.80 9.72 -17.50
C LYS A 41 5.64 10.28 -16.67
N ALA A 42 4.99 9.44 -15.86
CA ALA A 42 3.88 9.87 -15.01
C ALA A 42 4.37 10.72 -13.81
N LEU A 43 5.51 10.38 -13.21
CA LEU A 43 6.12 11.15 -12.13
C LEU A 43 6.55 12.55 -12.59
N ASP A 44 7.13 12.65 -13.79
CA ASP A 44 7.68 13.89 -14.32
C ASP A 44 6.61 14.84 -14.88
N ASN A 45 5.46 14.31 -15.33
CA ASN A 45 4.45 15.11 -15.97
C ASN A 45 3.66 15.98 -14.97
N PRO A 46 3.75 17.31 -14.99
CA PRO A 46 3.07 18.21 -14.04
C PRO A 46 1.53 18.23 -14.21
N GLU A 47 1.02 17.79 -15.36
CA GLU A 47 -0.42 17.69 -15.62
C GLU A 47 -1.05 16.45 -14.92
N VAL A 48 -0.26 15.44 -14.59
CA VAL A 48 -0.72 14.27 -13.84
C VAL A 48 -0.96 14.66 -12.39
N LYS A 49 -2.15 14.37 -11.86
CA LYS A 49 -2.53 14.66 -10.46
C LYS A 49 -2.64 13.40 -9.60
N ALA A 50 -2.84 12.24 -10.25
CA ALA A 50 -2.84 10.95 -9.56
C ALA A 50 -2.30 9.85 -10.48
N ILE A 51 -1.57 8.90 -9.91
CA ILE A 51 -1.04 7.71 -10.58
C ILE A 51 -1.73 6.49 -9.98
N PHE A 52 -2.34 5.69 -10.85
CA PHE A 52 -3.02 4.46 -10.49
C PHE A 52 -2.36 3.28 -11.19
N PRO A 53 -1.56 2.46 -10.51
CA PRO A 53 -1.23 1.13 -11.01
C PRO A 53 -2.52 0.35 -11.25
N ILE A 54 -2.59 -0.39 -12.36
CA ILE A 54 -3.82 -1.14 -12.70
C ILE A 54 -4.12 -2.21 -11.65
N ARG A 55 -3.09 -2.86 -11.15
CA ARG A 55 -3.14 -3.92 -10.12
C ARG A 55 -1.83 -3.98 -9.35
N GLY A 56 -1.86 -4.65 -8.21
CA GLY A 56 -0.66 -5.12 -7.52
C GLY A 56 -0.01 -6.31 -8.24
N GLY A 57 0.68 -7.14 -7.51
CA GLY A 57 1.38 -8.30 -8.02
C GLY A 57 2.77 -8.41 -7.40
N TYR A 58 3.81 -8.28 -8.19
CA TYR A 58 5.20 -8.26 -7.76
C TYR A 58 6.04 -7.38 -8.68
N GLY A 59 7.01 -6.69 -8.11
CA GLY A 59 8.08 -6.05 -8.88
C GLY A 59 8.17 -4.53 -8.77
N SER A 60 7.36 -3.87 -7.92
CA SER A 60 7.48 -2.42 -7.68
C SER A 60 8.84 -2.06 -7.08
N SER A 61 9.33 -2.84 -6.12
CA SER A 61 10.62 -2.63 -5.49
C SER A 61 11.83 -2.73 -6.44
N ARG A 62 11.66 -3.40 -7.60
CA ARG A 62 12.72 -3.51 -8.62
C ARG A 62 12.99 -2.20 -9.37
N LEU A 63 12.07 -1.25 -9.27
CA LEU A 63 12.13 0.01 -10.02
C LEU A 63 12.62 1.19 -9.15
N LEU A 64 12.54 1.07 -7.82
CA LEU A 64 12.68 2.21 -6.91
C LEU A 64 14.05 2.90 -7.02
N ASP A 65 15.13 2.14 -7.19
CA ASP A 65 16.49 2.67 -7.23
C ASP A 65 16.84 3.31 -8.60
N ASP A 66 16.06 3.00 -9.65
CA ASP A 66 16.26 3.52 -11.01
C ASP A 66 15.32 4.70 -11.34
N LEU A 67 14.37 5.04 -10.45
CA LEU A 67 13.43 6.15 -10.63
C LEU A 67 14.04 7.47 -10.13
N ASP A 68 13.89 8.53 -10.91
CA ASP A 68 14.16 9.90 -10.48
C ASP A 68 12.90 10.57 -9.94
N PHE A 69 12.88 10.85 -8.64
CA PHE A 69 11.76 11.52 -7.96
C PHE A 69 11.90 13.04 -7.89
N SER A 70 12.91 13.64 -8.50
CA SER A 70 13.19 15.08 -8.39
C SER A 70 12.02 15.96 -8.83
N GLN A 71 11.38 15.64 -9.95
CA GLN A 71 10.19 16.36 -10.45
C GLN A 71 8.94 16.05 -9.63
N PHE A 72 8.81 14.82 -9.16
CA PHE A 72 7.71 14.39 -8.30
C PHE A 72 7.70 15.15 -6.96
N ILE A 73 8.85 15.34 -6.32
CA ILE A 73 8.96 16.08 -5.06
C ILE A 73 8.58 17.57 -5.25
N GLN A 74 8.95 18.17 -6.40
CA GLN A 74 8.59 19.55 -6.71
C GLN A 74 7.11 19.74 -7.07
N ASN A 75 6.49 18.71 -7.66
CA ASN A 75 5.09 18.71 -8.08
C ASN A 75 4.40 17.42 -7.59
N PRO A 76 4.15 17.29 -6.28
CA PRO A 76 3.58 16.08 -5.72
C PRO A 76 2.23 15.74 -6.32
N LYS A 77 1.99 14.45 -6.48
CA LYS A 77 0.74 13.89 -6.97
C LYS A 77 0.41 12.63 -6.21
N TRP A 78 -0.86 12.26 -6.15
CA TRP A 78 -1.26 11.05 -5.48
C TRP A 78 -0.71 9.81 -6.19
N ILE A 79 -0.15 8.87 -5.44
CA ILE A 79 0.06 7.50 -5.86
C ILE A 79 -0.92 6.65 -5.06
N VAL A 80 -1.76 5.88 -5.74
CA VAL A 80 -2.86 5.12 -5.14
C VAL A 80 -2.66 3.64 -5.39
N GLY A 81 -2.60 2.84 -4.35
CA GLY A 81 -2.50 1.39 -4.50
C GLY A 81 -2.31 0.68 -3.17
N PHE A 82 -2.26 -0.63 -3.20
CA PHE A 82 -2.01 -1.52 -2.06
C PHE A 82 -1.22 -2.75 -2.48
N SER A 83 -1.00 -3.72 -1.59
CA SER A 83 -0.21 -4.92 -1.90
C SER A 83 1.23 -4.54 -2.30
N ASP A 84 1.74 -5.00 -3.43
CA ASP A 84 3.08 -4.69 -3.97
C ASP A 84 3.37 -3.18 -4.06
N ILE A 85 2.34 -2.35 -4.28
CA ILE A 85 2.47 -0.89 -4.34
C ILE A 85 2.87 -0.29 -2.99
N THR A 86 2.72 -1.01 -1.89
CA THR A 86 3.25 -0.62 -0.57
C THR A 86 4.72 -0.23 -0.65
N ALA A 87 5.53 -0.91 -1.46
CA ALA A 87 6.95 -0.56 -1.63
C ALA A 87 7.14 0.86 -2.19
N LEU A 88 6.34 1.24 -3.18
CA LEU A 88 6.39 2.58 -3.75
C LEU A 88 5.80 3.63 -2.79
N LEU A 89 4.70 3.31 -2.09
CA LEU A 89 4.11 4.22 -1.10
C LEU A 89 5.08 4.54 0.04
N LEU A 90 5.78 3.53 0.57
CA LEU A 90 6.79 3.73 1.61
C LEU A 90 8.01 4.48 1.08
N HIS A 91 8.40 4.24 -0.17
CA HIS A 91 9.49 5.00 -0.77
C HIS A 91 9.16 6.49 -0.88
N ILE A 92 7.97 6.86 -1.39
CA ILE A 92 7.59 8.28 -1.48
C ILE A 92 7.36 8.91 -0.10
N ASP A 93 6.89 8.14 0.91
CA ASP A 93 6.83 8.62 2.30
C ASP A 93 8.24 8.96 2.83
N SER A 94 9.28 8.17 2.47
CA SER A 94 10.67 8.49 2.81
C SER A 94 11.18 9.81 2.20
N LEU A 95 10.55 10.23 1.11
CA LEU A 95 10.82 11.52 0.45
C LEU A 95 9.91 12.65 0.98
N GLY A 96 9.08 12.40 1.98
CA GLY A 96 8.18 13.38 2.58
C GLY A 96 6.88 13.62 1.79
N VAL A 97 6.49 12.69 0.91
CA VAL A 97 5.27 12.80 0.11
C VAL A 97 4.28 11.71 0.49
N ALA A 98 3.06 12.11 0.87
CA ALA A 98 2.00 11.16 1.21
C ALA A 98 1.44 10.44 -0.02
N GLY A 99 1.15 9.14 0.13
CA GLY A 99 0.41 8.34 -0.82
C GLY A 99 -0.94 7.87 -0.28
N ILE A 100 -1.71 7.16 -1.07
CA ILE A 100 -3.00 6.58 -0.66
C ILE A 100 -2.91 5.05 -0.74
N HIS A 101 -2.95 4.39 0.42
CA HIS A 101 -3.20 2.94 0.48
C HIS A 101 -4.67 2.69 0.18
N GLY A 102 -4.98 2.30 -1.05
CA GLY A 102 -6.35 2.22 -1.51
C GLY A 102 -6.54 1.33 -2.75
N PRO A 103 -7.79 1.10 -3.17
CA PRO A 103 -8.10 0.21 -4.27
C PRO A 103 -7.51 0.71 -5.60
N MET A 104 -7.17 -0.24 -6.47
CA MET A 104 -6.65 0.00 -7.82
C MET A 104 -7.75 -0.30 -8.86
N PRO A 105 -7.63 0.20 -10.11
CA PRO A 105 -8.68 0.05 -11.13
C PRO A 105 -9.19 -1.39 -11.32
N ASN A 106 -8.32 -2.38 -11.19
CA ASN A 106 -8.72 -3.80 -11.27
C ASN A 106 -9.64 -4.25 -10.11
N ASN A 107 -9.66 -3.51 -9.00
CA ASN A 107 -10.45 -3.83 -7.80
C ASN A 107 -11.73 -3.00 -7.69
N PHE A 108 -11.92 -1.95 -8.48
CA PHE A 108 -13.01 -0.98 -8.32
C PHE A 108 -14.41 -1.60 -8.45
N CYS A 109 -14.55 -2.66 -9.22
CA CYS A 109 -15.83 -3.35 -9.40
C CYS A 109 -15.98 -4.61 -8.56
N GLN A 110 -15.12 -4.81 -7.56
CA GLN A 110 -15.24 -5.94 -6.64
C GLN A 110 -16.43 -5.72 -5.70
N LYS A 111 -17.24 -6.75 -5.54
CA LYS A 111 -18.38 -6.73 -4.61
C LYS A 111 -17.90 -6.48 -3.18
N GLY A 112 -18.50 -5.51 -2.51
CA GLY A 112 -18.14 -5.12 -1.15
C GLY A 112 -17.04 -4.06 -1.07
N GLY A 113 -16.54 -3.56 -2.23
CA GLY A 113 -15.55 -2.49 -2.31
C GLY A 113 -16.12 -1.08 -2.34
N GLU A 114 -17.45 -0.93 -2.30
CA GLU A 114 -18.15 0.34 -2.47
C GLU A 114 -17.70 1.39 -1.43
N PHE A 115 -17.56 0.98 -0.18
CA PHE A 115 -17.10 1.82 0.91
C PHE A 115 -15.67 2.34 0.67
N SER A 116 -14.77 1.47 0.19
CA SER A 116 -13.39 1.86 -0.12
C SER A 116 -13.30 2.85 -1.29
N LEU A 117 -14.20 2.71 -2.26
CA LEU A 117 -14.30 3.65 -3.39
C LEU A 117 -14.85 5.00 -2.96
N GLU A 118 -15.86 5.03 -2.09
CA GLU A 118 -16.40 6.27 -1.52
C GLU A 118 -15.31 7.01 -0.73
N ALA A 119 -14.58 6.29 0.10
CA ALA A 119 -13.46 6.85 0.86
C ALA A 119 -12.33 7.36 -0.05
N LEU A 120 -11.97 6.62 -1.11
CA LEU A 120 -10.99 7.06 -2.09
C LEU A 120 -11.45 8.35 -2.81
N ASN A 121 -12.71 8.41 -3.21
CA ASN A 121 -13.28 9.61 -3.81
C ASN A 121 -13.21 10.79 -2.84
N GLY A 122 -13.58 10.58 -1.57
CA GLY A 122 -13.48 11.60 -0.52
C GLY A 122 -12.05 12.12 -0.34
N LEU A 123 -11.05 11.24 -0.33
CA LEU A 123 -9.64 11.64 -0.23
C LEU A 123 -9.18 12.45 -1.44
N LEU A 124 -9.51 11.98 -2.65
CA LEU A 124 -9.05 12.63 -3.89
C LEU A 124 -9.65 14.03 -4.11
N PHE A 125 -10.91 14.23 -3.73
CA PHE A 125 -11.63 15.47 -4.07
C PHE A 125 -11.91 16.38 -2.86
N ASN A 126 -11.99 15.83 -1.65
CA ASN A 126 -12.31 16.57 -0.43
C ASN A 126 -11.15 16.55 0.60
N GLY A 127 -10.09 15.78 0.36
CA GLY A 127 -8.93 15.69 1.25
C GLY A 127 -9.18 14.94 2.55
N CYS A 128 -10.32 14.26 2.72
CA CYS A 128 -10.65 13.51 3.93
C CYS A 128 -11.45 12.24 3.64
N ALA A 129 -11.32 11.26 4.53
CA ALA A 129 -12.19 10.10 4.60
C ALA A 129 -12.41 9.71 6.06
N ASN A 130 -13.61 9.24 6.38
CA ASN A 130 -13.97 8.76 7.70
C ASN A 130 -14.24 7.26 7.64
N TYR A 131 -13.71 6.53 8.60
CA TYR A 131 -13.88 5.08 8.69
C TYR A 131 -14.50 4.71 10.03
N THR A 132 -15.48 3.80 10.00
CA THR A 132 -16.04 3.20 11.19
C THR A 132 -15.94 1.68 11.07
N CYS A 133 -15.28 1.06 12.02
CA CYS A 133 -15.12 -0.39 12.08
C CYS A 133 -16.00 -0.99 13.17
N LYS A 134 -16.41 -2.24 12.99
CA LYS A 134 -17.09 -2.98 14.06
C LYS A 134 -16.14 -3.18 15.23
N PRO A 135 -16.63 -3.07 16.49
CA PRO A 135 -15.81 -3.39 17.64
C PRO A 135 -15.28 -4.83 17.60
N HIS A 136 -14.03 -5.00 18.02
CA HIS A 136 -13.42 -6.31 18.16
C HIS A 136 -12.92 -6.50 19.60
N PRO A 137 -13.03 -7.71 20.22
CA PRO A 137 -12.57 -7.95 21.60
C PRO A 137 -11.09 -7.64 21.84
N ALA A 138 -10.25 -7.73 20.81
CA ALA A 138 -8.83 -7.40 20.87
C ALA A 138 -8.52 -5.89 20.75
N ASN A 139 -9.52 -5.03 20.59
CA ASN A 139 -9.28 -3.60 20.50
C ASN A 139 -8.80 -3.05 21.86
N ILE A 140 -7.69 -2.34 21.82
CA ILE A 140 -7.23 -1.53 22.93
C ILE A 140 -7.85 -0.14 22.77
N LEU A 141 -8.70 0.24 23.73
CA LEU A 141 -9.41 1.51 23.67
C LEU A 141 -8.47 2.69 23.92
N GLY A 142 -8.64 3.74 23.16
CA GLY A 142 -7.87 4.98 23.27
C GLY A 142 -8.21 5.93 22.12
N GLU A 143 -7.64 7.11 22.18
CA GLU A 143 -7.69 8.13 21.15
C GLU A 143 -6.28 8.60 20.89
N VAL A 144 -5.87 8.61 19.62
CA VAL A 144 -4.53 9.03 19.19
C VAL A 144 -4.61 9.84 17.92
N GLU A 145 -3.65 10.73 17.75
CA GLU A 145 -3.46 11.51 16.51
C GLU A 145 -2.03 11.27 16.00
N GLY A 146 -1.87 11.13 14.71
CA GLY A 146 -0.57 10.93 14.08
C GLY A 146 -0.67 10.63 12.60
N GLU A 147 0.46 10.72 11.92
CA GLU A 147 0.59 10.30 10.52
C GLU A 147 0.41 8.78 10.41
N LEU A 148 -0.26 8.35 9.33
CA LEU A 148 -0.41 6.93 9.01
C LEU A 148 0.79 6.47 8.18
N ILE A 149 1.34 5.31 8.52
CA ILE A 149 2.37 4.62 7.76
C ILE A 149 2.08 3.12 7.75
N GLY A 150 2.46 2.43 6.70
CA GLY A 150 2.33 0.98 6.65
C GLY A 150 1.79 0.45 5.34
N GLY A 151 1.08 -0.67 5.41
CA GLY A 151 0.50 -1.40 4.29
C GLY A 151 0.72 -2.90 4.43
N ASN A 152 1.11 -3.55 3.33
CA ASN A 152 1.31 -4.99 3.31
C ASN A 152 2.54 -5.43 4.15
N LEU A 153 2.33 -6.37 5.08
CA LEU A 153 3.32 -6.82 6.04
C LEU A 153 4.58 -7.42 5.38
N SER A 154 4.40 -8.20 4.32
CA SER A 154 5.51 -8.77 3.54
C SER A 154 6.38 -7.68 2.95
N LEU A 155 5.79 -6.62 2.41
CA LEU A 155 6.51 -5.49 1.82
C LEU A 155 7.20 -4.62 2.88
N LEU A 156 6.57 -4.41 4.04
CA LEU A 156 7.22 -3.74 5.17
C LEU A 156 8.52 -4.45 5.57
N THR A 157 8.48 -5.76 5.70
CA THR A 157 9.67 -6.55 6.06
C THR A 157 10.69 -6.63 4.92
N HIS A 158 10.24 -6.69 3.67
CA HIS A 158 11.08 -6.69 2.48
C HIS A 158 11.97 -5.44 2.39
N LEU A 159 11.47 -4.30 2.82
CA LEU A 159 12.19 -3.02 2.71
C LEU A 159 13.19 -2.76 3.84
N ILE A 160 13.25 -3.60 4.88
CA ILE A 160 14.21 -3.44 5.99
C ILE A 160 15.65 -3.41 5.44
N GLY A 161 16.38 -2.35 5.77
CA GLY A 161 17.76 -2.16 5.31
C GLY A 161 17.92 -1.50 3.95
N THR A 162 16.82 -1.05 3.32
CA THR A 162 16.83 -0.28 2.07
C THR A 162 16.62 1.22 2.33
N PRO A 163 16.87 2.10 1.36
CA PRO A 163 16.55 3.53 1.47
C PRO A 163 15.06 3.83 1.70
N SER A 164 14.18 2.90 1.33
CA SER A 164 12.72 3.04 1.50
C SER A 164 12.23 2.64 2.91
N PHE A 165 13.13 2.18 3.78
CA PHE A 165 12.77 1.75 5.13
C PHE A 165 12.74 2.93 6.09
N ILE A 166 11.54 3.25 6.62
CA ILE A 166 11.33 4.30 7.60
C ILE A 166 10.84 3.66 8.90
N LYS A 167 11.45 4.02 10.02
CA LYS A 167 10.91 3.65 11.34
C LYS A 167 9.70 4.52 11.66
N PRO A 168 8.56 3.94 12.04
CA PRO A 168 7.31 4.69 12.24
C PRO A 168 7.22 5.35 13.62
N HIS A 169 8.32 5.89 14.14
CA HIS A 169 8.34 6.56 15.43
C HIS A 169 7.40 7.78 15.44
N GLY A 170 6.50 7.86 16.41
CA GLY A 170 5.49 8.92 16.51
C GLY A 170 4.35 8.79 15.51
N LYS A 171 4.29 7.71 14.72
CA LYS A 171 3.25 7.48 13.70
C LYS A 171 2.27 6.39 14.13
N ILE A 172 1.16 6.27 13.42
CA ILE A 172 0.18 5.19 13.53
C ILE A 172 0.48 4.16 12.45
N LEU A 173 0.84 2.95 12.84
CA LEU A 173 1.16 1.86 11.92
C LEU A 173 -0.12 1.16 11.44
N VAL A 174 -0.26 1.02 10.14
CA VAL A 174 -1.32 0.20 9.50
C VAL A 174 -0.67 -1.03 8.90
N ILE A 175 -1.14 -2.22 9.25
CA ILE A 175 -0.66 -3.49 8.66
C ILE A 175 -1.81 -4.34 8.15
N GLU A 176 -1.61 -4.97 7.02
CA GLU A 176 -2.52 -5.97 6.42
C GLU A 176 -1.71 -7.06 5.74
N GLU A 177 -2.32 -8.23 5.49
CA GLU A 177 -1.68 -9.30 4.74
C GLU A 177 -2.70 -10.22 4.08
N ILE A 178 -2.30 -10.87 2.98
CA ILE A 178 -3.14 -11.83 2.28
C ILE A 178 -2.34 -13.05 1.82
N GLY A 179 -2.90 -14.24 2.05
CA GLY A 179 -2.42 -15.48 1.47
C GLY A 179 -1.16 -16.08 2.12
N GLU A 180 -0.70 -15.49 3.23
CA GLU A 180 0.50 -15.94 3.91
C GLU A 180 0.24 -17.08 4.91
N ARG A 181 1.30 -17.84 5.22
CA ARG A 181 1.27 -18.81 6.30
C ARG A 181 1.44 -18.13 7.64
N LEU A 182 0.70 -18.57 8.67
CA LEU A 182 0.77 -17.92 9.99
C LEU A 182 2.19 -17.93 10.59
N TYR A 183 3.00 -18.95 10.34
CA TYR A 183 4.40 -18.95 10.76
C TYR A 183 5.27 -17.93 10.00
N HIS A 184 4.90 -17.57 8.74
CA HIS A 184 5.54 -16.47 8.02
C HIS A 184 5.11 -15.12 8.59
N VAL A 185 3.82 -14.95 8.91
CA VAL A 185 3.32 -13.75 9.61
C VAL A 185 4.10 -13.54 10.91
N ASP A 186 4.22 -14.56 11.74
CA ASP A 186 5.01 -14.51 12.98
C ASP A 186 6.47 -14.11 12.71
N ARG A 187 7.13 -14.75 11.76
CA ARG A 187 8.51 -14.43 11.37
C ARG A 187 8.68 -12.98 10.94
N MET A 188 7.73 -12.44 10.18
CA MET A 188 7.74 -11.05 9.73
C MET A 188 7.55 -10.09 10.92
N LEU A 189 6.65 -10.39 11.84
CA LEU A 189 6.46 -9.61 13.07
C LEU A 189 7.71 -9.63 13.94
N VAL A 190 8.34 -10.80 14.13
CA VAL A 190 9.64 -10.92 14.83
C VAL A 190 10.71 -10.07 14.15
N GLN A 191 10.77 -10.06 12.83
CA GLN A 191 11.75 -9.27 12.09
C GLN A 191 11.50 -7.77 12.27
N LEU A 192 10.27 -7.30 12.17
CA LEU A 192 9.90 -5.90 12.44
C LEU A 192 10.24 -5.51 13.88
N LYS A 193 9.89 -6.33 14.85
CA LYS A 193 10.24 -6.10 16.26
C LYS A 193 11.74 -5.97 16.48
N ARG A 194 12.53 -6.91 15.94
CA ARG A 194 14.00 -6.92 16.05
C ARG A 194 14.68 -5.77 15.32
N SER A 195 14.05 -5.21 14.29
CA SER A 195 14.53 -4.00 13.60
C SER A 195 14.17 -2.70 14.35
N GLY A 196 13.42 -2.80 15.47
CA GLY A 196 12.93 -1.65 16.22
C GLY A 196 11.74 -0.95 15.55
N TYR A 197 11.02 -1.62 14.67
CA TYR A 197 9.92 -1.02 13.90
C TYR A 197 8.72 -0.66 14.76
N PHE A 198 8.49 -1.37 15.86
CA PHE A 198 7.39 -1.10 16.80
C PHE A 198 7.74 -0.07 17.88
N GLU A 199 8.99 0.39 17.92
CA GLU A 199 9.44 1.34 18.94
C GLU A 199 8.85 2.74 18.70
N GLY A 200 8.19 3.29 19.74
CA GLY A 200 7.67 4.66 19.71
C GLY A 200 6.46 4.86 18.81
N LEU A 201 5.73 3.80 18.46
CA LEU A 201 4.44 3.92 17.78
C LEU A 201 3.45 4.70 18.65
N THR A 202 2.67 5.59 18.04
CA THR A 202 1.54 6.26 18.69
C THR A 202 0.31 5.36 18.75
N GLY A 203 0.14 4.52 17.72
CA GLY A 203 -0.94 3.56 17.62
C GLY A 203 -0.72 2.54 16.52
N MET A 204 -1.59 1.53 16.47
CA MET A 204 -1.59 0.52 15.41
C MET A 204 -3.01 0.21 14.95
N ILE A 205 -3.18 0.08 13.65
CA ILE A 205 -4.41 -0.39 13.02
C ILE A 205 -4.10 -1.72 12.33
N MET A 206 -4.75 -2.77 12.79
CA MET A 206 -4.72 -4.05 12.12
C MET A 206 -5.82 -4.10 11.06
N GLY A 207 -5.42 -4.18 9.80
CA GLY A 207 -6.29 -4.41 8.66
C GLY A 207 -6.70 -5.87 8.51
N GLY A 208 -7.05 -6.27 7.30
CA GLY A 208 -7.37 -7.66 6.97
C GLY A 208 -6.13 -8.56 6.98
N PHE A 209 -6.24 -9.74 7.59
CA PHE A 209 -5.32 -10.86 7.40
C PHE A 209 -6.12 -11.98 6.74
N THR A 210 -6.28 -11.85 5.42
CA THR A 210 -7.18 -12.67 4.63
C THR A 210 -6.43 -13.89 4.08
N ASP A 211 -7.08 -15.06 4.11
CA ASP A 211 -6.49 -16.32 3.64
C ASP A 211 -5.13 -16.67 4.29
N CYS A 212 -4.83 -16.05 5.43
CA CYS A 212 -3.68 -16.42 6.25
C CYS A 212 -4.03 -17.69 7.03
N ASN A 213 -3.30 -18.77 6.76
CA ASN A 213 -3.66 -20.08 7.30
C ASN A 213 -2.45 -20.88 7.81
N GLU A 214 -2.75 -21.88 8.65
CA GLU A 214 -1.76 -22.85 9.10
C GLU A 214 -1.52 -23.88 8.01
N ALA A 215 -0.34 -24.27 7.76
CA ALA A 215 0.17 -25.46 7.09
C ALA A 215 1.54 -25.15 6.42
N PRO A 216 2.49 -26.06 6.39
CA PRO A 216 2.45 -27.36 7.07
C PRO A 216 2.80 -27.28 8.56
N LEU A 217 3.23 -26.11 9.05
CA LEU A 217 3.60 -25.88 10.45
C LEU A 217 2.45 -25.19 11.18
N THR A 218 1.93 -25.86 12.21
CA THR A 218 0.89 -25.33 13.07
C THR A 218 1.50 -24.48 14.18
N ILE A 219 1.10 -23.21 14.26
CA ILE A 219 1.48 -22.26 15.30
C ILE A 219 0.45 -22.21 16.45
N GLY A 220 -0.80 -22.58 16.14
CA GLY A 220 -1.90 -22.61 17.11
C GLY A 220 -2.40 -21.23 17.55
N LYS A 221 -2.14 -20.19 16.76
CA LYS A 221 -2.55 -18.82 17.01
C LYS A 221 -3.11 -18.19 15.75
N SER A 222 -4.09 -17.32 15.90
CA SER A 222 -4.56 -16.44 14.83
C SER A 222 -3.54 -15.32 14.54
N ALA A 223 -3.66 -14.67 13.38
CA ALA A 223 -2.84 -13.50 13.07
C ALA A 223 -3.00 -12.38 14.10
N GLN A 224 -4.22 -12.20 14.64
CA GLN A 224 -4.50 -11.23 15.70
C GLN A 224 -3.71 -11.53 16.97
N GLU A 225 -3.70 -12.79 17.41
CA GLU A 225 -2.97 -13.22 18.61
C GLU A 225 -1.46 -13.06 18.44
N LEU A 226 -0.94 -13.34 17.22
CA LEU A 226 0.48 -13.11 16.90
C LEU A 226 0.84 -11.61 16.97
N ILE A 227 0.01 -10.74 16.42
CA ILE A 227 0.25 -9.29 16.45
C ILE A 227 0.21 -8.76 17.90
N LEU A 228 -0.72 -9.24 18.72
CA LEU A 228 -0.81 -8.82 20.12
C LEU A 228 0.35 -9.33 20.98
N GLU A 229 1.04 -10.39 20.59
CA GLU A 229 2.18 -10.94 21.29
C GLU A 229 3.47 -10.14 21.05
N HIS A 230 3.61 -9.53 19.92
CA HIS A 230 4.82 -8.80 19.50
C HIS A 230 4.75 -7.32 19.83
#